data_4a64f569853010b07e47859acfa3ad55
#
_entry.id   4a64f569853010b07e47859acfa3ad55
#
_cell.length_a   1.000
_cell.length_b   1.000
_cell.length_c   1.000
_cell.angle_alpha   90.00
_cell.angle_beta   90.00
_cell.angle_gamma   90.00
#
_symmetry.space_group_name_H-M   'P 1'
#
loop_
_entity.id
_entity.type
_entity.pdbx_description
1 polymer ?
#
loop_
_entity_poly.entity_id
_entity_poly.type
_entity_poly.pdbx_seq_one_letter_code
_entity_poly.pdbx_strand_id
1 'polypeptide(L)'
;MEEYDHINDNSALLKELGLLNDGESLRKRKLADYTTLQFFDYEHCFAYLAKRIMNIRQAKIRGEIIVAKPVLLLALIDGISENVFVDNEFGLTEWLEERYLTLMQKYTRSSQFSNITGIENPFWHLATDGFWNLQYRIEPSNTSSPSKAWLKNNVEFAYFDESLWILLQNKVWRTKLRDYIIEHKLTDDFWSGKIAAEGLGIIAAMLIAA
;
A
#
# COMPACT_ATOMS: atom_id res chain seq x y z
N MET A 1 41.82 -10.26 -3.10
CA MET A 1 40.72 -9.29 -2.93
C MET A 1 39.90 -9.29 -4.23
N GLU A 2 39.60 -10.51 -4.76
CA GLU A 2 38.91 -10.75 -6.04
C GLU A 2 37.81 -11.84 -5.95
N GLU A 3 37.34 -12.17 -4.72
CA GLU A 3 36.45 -13.34 -4.55
C GLU A 3 35.02 -12.97 -4.17
N TYR A 4 34.66 -11.68 -4.21
CA TYR A 4 33.29 -11.20 -3.83
C TYR A 4 32.42 -10.73 -4.97
N ASP A 5 32.93 -10.66 -6.21
CA ASP A 5 32.14 -10.16 -7.35
C ASP A 5 31.23 -11.22 -8.03
N HIS A 6 31.34 -12.50 -7.64
CA HIS A 6 30.57 -13.57 -8.29
C HIS A 6 29.21 -13.89 -7.64
N ILE A 7 28.83 -13.25 -6.54
CA ILE A 7 27.60 -13.59 -5.81
C ILE A 7 26.37 -12.80 -6.31
N ASN A 8 26.54 -11.79 -7.15
CA ASN A 8 25.44 -10.89 -7.55
C ASN A 8 24.83 -11.13 -8.93
N ASP A 9 25.23 -12.16 -9.67
CA ASP A 9 24.60 -12.47 -10.95
C ASP A 9 23.72 -13.73 -10.87
N ASN A 10 22.61 -13.61 -10.17
CA ASN A 10 21.56 -14.64 -10.17
C ASN A 10 20.68 -14.60 -11.43
N SER A 11 21.00 -13.76 -12.42
CA SER A 11 20.21 -13.63 -13.65
C SER A 11 20.15 -14.92 -14.46
N ALA A 12 21.25 -15.67 -14.51
CA ALA A 12 21.29 -16.95 -15.17
C ALA A 12 20.42 -17.99 -14.46
N LEU A 13 20.47 -18.05 -13.13
CA LEU A 13 19.66 -18.95 -12.31
C LEU A 13 18.17 -18.61 -12.40
N LEU A 14 17.82 -17.32 -12.40
CA LEU A 14 16.43 -16.86 -12.50
C LEU A 14 15.85 -17.12 -13.91
N LYS A 15 16.68 -17.08 -14.96
CA LYS A 15 16.32 -17.50 -16.32
C LYS A 15 16.09 -19.01 -16.39
N GLU A 16 16.97 -19.80 -15.80
CA GLU A 16 16.86 -21.26 -15.75
C GLU A 16 15.63 -21.73 -14.99
N LEU A 17 15.21 -20.98 -13.96
CA LEU A 17 14.00 -21.22 -13.19
C LEU A 17 12.74 -20.66 -13.86
N GLY A 18 12.84 -20.04 -15.06
CA GLY A 18 11.70 -19.46 -15.77
C GLY A 18 11.10 -18.21 -15.10
N LEU A 19 11.84 -17.60 -14.19
CA LEU A 19 11.42 -16.40 -13.43
C LEU A 19 11.82 -15.09 -14.14
N LEU A 20 12.60 -15.16 -15.22
CA LEU A 20 12.96 -14.03 -16.07
C LEU A 20 12.76 -14.39 -17.54
N ASN A 21 12.09 -13.51 -18.28
CA ASN A 21 11.94 -13.61 -19.74
C ASN A 21 13.14 -13.02 -20.47
N ASP A 22 13.50 -13.61 -21.63
CA ASP A 22 14.53 -13.07 -22.51
C ASP A 22 14.10 -11.68 -23.04
N GLY A 23 14.78 -10.63 -22.60
CA GLY A 23 14.51 -9.23 -22.96
C GLY A 23 14.14 -8.31 -21.80
N GLU A 24 13.85 -8.84 -20.61
CA GLU A 24 13.77 -8.00 -19.43
C GLU A 24 15.17 -7.58 -19.00
N SER A 25 15.49 -6.33 -19.30
CA SER A 25 16.61 -5.64 -18.67
C SER A 25 16.37 -5.72 -17.15
N LEU A 26 17.28 -6.37 -16.43
CA LEU A 26 17.37 -6.27 -14.98
C LEU A 26 17.61 -4.79 -14.64
N ARG A 27 16.54 -3.99 -14.59
CA ARG A 27 16.58 -2.83 -13.75
C ARG A 27 16.92 -3.39 -12.38
N LYS A 28 18.01 -2.91 -11.77
CA LYS A 28 18.52 -3.39 -10.49
C LYS A 28 17.41 -3.38 -9.46
N ARG A 29 16.57 -4.43 -9.46
CA ARG A 29 15.67 -4.72 -8.38
C ARG A 29 16.59 -5.06 -7.23
N LYS A 30 16.63 -4.23 -6.22
CA LYS A 30 17.09 -4.68 -4.92
C LYS A 30 16.11 -5.76 -4.50
N LEU A 31 16.35 -7.01 -4.92
CA LEU A 31 15.80 -8.15 -4.21
C LEU A 31 16.21 -7.90 -2.77
N ALA A 32 15.22 -7.76 -1.88
CA ALA A 32 15.51 -7.74 -0.46
C ALA A 32 16.37 -8.96 -0.22
N ASP A 33 17.61 -8.74 0.24
CA ASP A 33 18.57 -9.80 0.46
C ASP A 33 17.87 -10.88 1.31
N TYR A 34 18.05 -12.15 0.95
CA TYR A 34 17.44 -13.28 1.67
C TYR A 34 17.75 -13.20 3.17
N THR A 35 18.90 -12.65 3.51
CA THR A 35 19.33 -12.32 4.87
C THR A 35 18.42 -11.27 5.53
N THR A 36 18.01 -10.24 4.80
CA THR A 36 17.10 -9.20 5.31
C THR A 36 15.72 -9.78 5.60
N LEU A 37 15.21 -10.70 4.74
CA LEU A 37 13.93 -11.35 4.97
C LEU A 37 13.97 -12.29 6.19
N GLN A 38 15.08 -12.97 6.45
CA GLN A 38 15.25 -13.90 7.56
C GLN A 38 15.28 -13.18 8.92
N PHE A 39 15.83 -11.97 8.98
CA PHE A 39 15.96 -11.17 10.20
C PHE A 39 14.97 -10.02 10.30
N PHE A 40 13.99 -9.96 9.41
CA PHE A 40 12.99 -8.90 9.40
C PHE A 40 12.06 -9.02 10.61
N ASP A 41 12.02 -7.97 11.43
CA ASP A 41 11.13 -7.89 12.57
C ASP A 41 9.72 -7.48 12.14
N TYR A 42 8.91 -8.47 11.81
CA TYR A 42 7.54 -8.28 11.35
C TYR A 42 6.64 -7.61 12.39
N GLU A 43 6.82 -7.90 13.68
CA GLU A 43 5.98 -7.33 14.74
C GLU A 43 6.22 -5.85 14.89
N HIS A 44 7.49 -5.46 14.98
CA HIS A 44 7.88 -4.06 15.08
C HIS A 44 7.48 -3.27 13.82
N CYS A 45 7.71 -3.84 12.66
CA CYS A 45 7.30 -3.25 11.39
C CYS A 45 5.79 -3.07 11.31
N PHE A 46 5.00 -4.09 11.69
CA PHE A 46 3.55 -3.99 11.72
C PHE A 46 3.08 -2.88 12.67
N ALA A 47 3.60 -2.81 13.89
CA ALA A 47 3.23 -1.77 14.86
C ALA A 47 3.52 -0.36 14.32
N TYR A 48 4.66 -0.17 13.68
CA TYR A 48 5.04 1.08 13.04
C TYR A 48 4.08 1.46 11.91
N LEU A 49 3.78 0.51 11.01
CA LEU A 49 2.87 0.74 9.88
C LEU A 49 1.42 0.95 10.32
N ALA A 50 0.95 0.19 11.31
CA ALA A 50 -0.38 0.36 11.89
C ALA A 50 -0.58 1.80 12.41
N LYS A 51 0.42 2.34 13.13
CA LYS A 51 0.41 3.73 13.58
C LYS A 51 0.36 4.73 12.41
N ARG A 52 1.10 4.50 11.33
CA ARG A 52 1.07 5.35 10.13
C ARG A 52 -0.27 5.30 9.43
N ILE A 53 -0.85 4.11 9.27
CA ILE A 53 -2.17 3.90 8.68
C ILE A 53 -3.26 4.60 9.50
N MET A 54 -3.18 4.55 10.83
CA MET A 54 -4.11 5.31 11.68
C MET A 54 -4.04 6.82 11.43
N ASN A 55 -2.87 7.33 11.09
CA ASN A 55 -2.62 8.76 10.87
C ASN A 55 -2.80 9.19 9.39
N ILE A 56 -3.25 8.30 8.50
CA ILE A 56 -3.54 8.66 7.10
C ILE A 56 -4.51 9.84 7.06
N ARG A 57 -4.11 10.88 6.35
CA ARG A 57 -4.94 12.07 6.14
C ARG A 57 -6.11 11.75 5.24
N GLN A 58 -7.32 11.86 5.78
CA GLN A 58 -8.57 11.64 5.07
C GLN A 58 -9.35 12.95 4.98
N ALA A 59 -9.85 13.27 3.79
CA ALA A 59 -10.72 14.42 3.61
C ALA A 59 -12.06 14.20 4.32
N LYS A 60 -12.71 15.30 4.72
CA LYS A 60 -14.08 15.29 5.23
C LYS A 60 -14.96 16.11 4.30
N ILE A 61 -16.08 15.54 3.88
CA ILE A 61 -17.10 16.22 3.08
C ILE A 61 -18.42 16.16 3.85
N ARG A 62 -18.97 17.31 4.20
CA ARG A 62 -20.24 17.45 4.96
C ARG A 62 -20.27 16.61 6.24
N GLY A 63 -19.12 16.50 6.91
CA GLY A 63 -18.99 15.74 8.16
C GLY A 63 -18.60 14.26 7.97
N GLU A 64 -18.73 13.70 6.78
CA GLU A 64 -18.32 12.32 6.48
C GLU A 64 -16.83 12.24 6.09
N ILE A 65 -16.14 11.21 6.58
CA ILE A 65 -14.76 10.94 6.27
C ILE A 65 -14.68 10.18 4.93
N ILE A 66 -13.83 10.62 4.03
CA ILE A 66 -13.63 9.96 2.74
C ILE A 66 -12.69 8.78 2.90
N VAL A 67 -13.17 7.58 2.61
CA VAL A 67 -12.44 6.29 2.77
C VAL A 67 -11.53 5.93 1.58
N ALA A 68 -11.39 6.81 0.61
CA ALA A 68 -10.68 6.52 -0.63
C ALA A 68 -9.25 5.98 -0.45
N LYS A 69 -8.43 6.56 0.45
CA LYS A 69 -7.06 6.09 0.70
C LYS A 69 -7.01 4.70 1.36
N PRO A 70 -7.75 4.42 2.45
CA PRO A 70 -7.84 3.06 2.99
C PRO A 70 -8.34 2.03 1.98
N VAL A 71 -9.32 2.40 1.15
CA VAL A 71 -9.85 1.51 0.11
C VAL A 71 -8.81 1.23 -0.96
N LEU A 72 -8.02 2.21 -1.39
CA LEU A 72 -6.92 1.97 -2.31
C LEU A 72 -5.89 1.00 -1.72
N LEU A 73 -5.52 1.16 -0.43
CA LEU A 73 -4.62 0.23 0.24
C LEU A 73 -5.18 -1.20 0.25
N LEU A 74 -6.48 -1.38 0.50
CA LEU A 74 -7.10 -2.71 0.42
C LEU A 74 -7.03 -3.29 -0.99
N ALA A 75 -7.31 -2.47 -2.02
CA ALA A 75 -7.23 -2.94 -3.41
C ALA A 75 -5.83 -3.41 -3.78
N LEU A 76 -4.79 -2.69 -3.34
CA LEU A 76 -3.39 -3.07 -3.55
C LEU A 76 -3.03 -4.38 -2.80
N ILE A 77 -3.43 -4.51 -1.53
CA ILE A 77 -3.24 -5.72 -0.73
C ILE A 77 -3.95 -6.93 -1.35
N ASP A 78 -5.16 -6.74 -1.86
CA ASP A 78 -5.92 -7.78 -2.56
C ASP A 78 -5.17 -8.20 -3.84
N GLY A 79 -4.64 -7.25 -4.62
CA GLY A 79 -3.86 -7.55 -5.83
C GLY A 79 -2.56 -8.32 -5.55
N ILE A 80 -1.87 -8.01 -4.46
CA ILE A 80 -0.73 -8.81 -4.01
C ILE A 80 -1.17 -10.22 -3.59
N SER A 81 -2.32 -10.35 -2.93
CA SER A 81 -2.86 -11.64 -2.49
C SER A 81 -3.30 -12.53 -3.64
N GLU A 82 -3.77 -11.93 -4.73
CA GLU A 82 -4.23 -12.60 -5.95
C GLU A 82 -3.10 -12.79 -6.99
N ASN A 83 -1.84 -12.41 -6.64
CA ASN A 83 -0.66 -12.42 -7.53
C ASN A 83 -0.83 -11.58 -8.80
N VAL A 84 -1.67 -10.54 -8.75
CA VAL A 84 -1.77 -9.53 -9.82
C VAL A 84 -0.56 -8.60 -9.79
N PHE A 85 -0.11 -8.26 -8.57
CA PHE A 85 1.11 -7.49 -8.34
C PHE A 85 2.16 -8.41 -7.73
N VAL A 86 3.13 -8.80 -8.55
CA VAL A 86 4.25 -9.67 -8.15
C VAL A 86 5.49 -8.85 -7.76
N ASP A 87 5.52 -7.59 -8.16
CA ASP A 87 6.59 -6.64 -7.89
C ASP A 87 6.04 -5.43 -7.12
N ASN A 88 6.93 -4.69 -6.47
CA ASN A 88 6.61 -3.44 -5.79
C ASN A 88 6.45 -2.28 -6.79
N GLU A 89 5.69 -2.51 -7.85
CA GLU A 89 5.40 -1.54 -8.90
C GLU A 89 3.91 -1.58 -9.23
N PHE A 90 3.21 -0.50 -8.92
CA PHE A 90 1.76 -0.39 -9.06
C PHE A 90 1.39 0.64 -10.10
N GLY A 91 0.90 0.20 -11.25
CA GLY A 91 0.32 1.07 -12.26
C GLY A 91 -1.19 1.27 -12.04
N LEU A 92 -1.75 2.32 -12.63
CA LEU A 92 -3.21 2.50 -12.74
C LEU A 92 -3.76 1.57 -13.83
N THR A 93 -3.81 0.27 -13.51
CA THR A 93 -4.33 -0.78 -14.39
C THR A 93 -5.86 -0.86 -14.29
N GLU A 94 -6.48 -1.45 -15.30
CA GLU A 94 -7.94 -1.70 -15.32
C GLU A 94 -8.36 -2.55 -14.12
N TRP A 95 -7.62 -3.61 -13.80
CA TRP A 95 -7.87 -4.45 -12.63
C TRP A 95 -7.91 -3.65 -11.33
N LEU A 96 -6.91 -2.77 -11.11
CA LEU A 96 -6.84 -1.95 -9.90
C LEU A 96 -8.01 -0.96 -9.82
N GLU A 97 -8.38 -0.37 -10.95
CA GLU A 97 -9.52 0.56 -11.04
C GLU A 97 -10.85 -0.15 -10.70
N GLU A 98 -11.08 -1.33 -11.26
CA GLU A 98 -12.29 -2.13 -10.99
C GLU A 98 -12.34 -2.63 -9.54
N ARG A 99 -11.22 -3.12 -9.02
CA ARG A 99 -11.13 -3.57 -7.63
C ARG A 99 -11.38 -2.44 -6.65
N TYR A 100 -10.74 -1.28 -6.88
CA TYR A 100 -10.97 -0.07 -6.10
C TYR A 100 -12.45 0.34 -6.11
N LEU A 101 -13.07 0.41 -7.28
CA LEU A 101 -14.47 0.79 -7.43
C LEU A 101 -15.39 -0.17 -6.67
N THR A 102 -15.17 -1.46 -6.79
CA THR A 102 -15.93 -2.50 -6.08
C THR A 102 -15.84 -2.32 -4.56
N LEU A 103 -14.64 -2.07 -4.04
CA LEU A 103 -14.42 -1.84 -2.61
C LEU A 103 -15.02 -0.49 -2.17
N MET A 104 -14.91 0.57 -2.96
CA MET A 104 -15.56 1.85 -2.68
C MET A 104 -17.07 1.68 -2.55
N GLN A 105 -17.70 0.99 -3.50
CA GLN A 105 -19.15 0.70 -3.43
C GLN A 105 -19.52 -0.09 -2.17
N LYS A 106 -18.67 -1.05 -1.77
CA LYS A 106 -18.89 -1.84 -0.55
C LYS A 106 -18.86 -0.98 0.70
N TYR A 107 -17.86 -0.12 0.84
CA TYR A 107 -17.59 0.63 2.07
C TYR A 107 -18.23 2.03 2.11
N THR A 108 -18.95 2.44 1.07
CA THR A 108 -19.71 3.71 1.03
C THR A 108 -21.22 3.51 0.94
N ARG A 109 -21.72 2.28 1.09
CA ARG A 109 -23.16 1.98 0.99
C ARG A 109 -24.03 2.73 2.00
N SER A 110 -23.50 3.01 3.19
CA SER A 110 -24.20 3.77 4.25
C SER A 110 -24.02 5.27 4.10
N SER A 111 -23.15 5.73 3.21
CA SER A 111 -22.92 7.15 2.98
C SER A 111 -24.13 7.80 2.30
N GLN A 112 -24.53 8.97 2.81
CA GLN A 112 -25.54 9.82 2.18
C GLN A 112 -25.07 10.45 0.85
N PHE A 113 -23.77 10.28 0.54
CA PHE A 113 -23.15 10.83 -0.66
C PHE A 113 -22.85 9.72 -1.68
N SER A 114 -23.53 9.79 -2.82
CA SER A 114 -23.31 8.88 -3.94
C SER A 114 -22.02 9.15 -4.73
N ASN A 115 -21.23 10.16 -4.36
CA ASN A 115 -20.04 10.53 -5.10
C ASN A 115 -18.85 9.67 -4.67
N ILE A 116 -18.58 8.63 -5.47
CA ILE A 116 -17.37 7.83 -5.37
C ILE A 116 -16.19 8.68 -5.81
N THR A 117 -15.23 8.87 -4.91
CA THR A 117 -13.96 9.53 -5.25
C THR A 117 -13.21 8.69 -6.28
N GLY A 118 -12.80 9.30 -7.39
CA GLY A 118 -11.99 8.62 -8.40
C GLY A 118 -10.64 8.16 -7.84
N ILE A 119 -10.13 7.05 -8.38
CA ILE A 119 -8.89 6.40 -7.91
C ILE A 119 -7.66 7.32 -8.03
N GLU A 120 -7.67 8.26 -8.98
CA GLU A 120 -6.58 9.22 -9.19
C GLU A 120 -6.27 10.05 -7.93
N ASN A 121 -7.30 10.39 -7.16
CA ASN A 121 -7.14 11.16 -5.94
C ASN A 121 -6.35 10.41 -4.86
N PRO A 122 -6.79 9.24 -4.35
CA PRO A 122 -6.02 8.52 -3.35
C PRO A 122 -4.67 8.03 -3.90
N PHE A 123 -4.56 7.66 -5.18
CA PHE A 123 -3.32 7.23 -5.81
C PHE A 123 -2.23 8.31 -5.72
N TRP A 124 -2.59 9.57 -6.00
CA TRP A 124 -1.71 10.71 -5.89
C TRP A 124 -1.44 11.12 -4.43
N HIS A 125 -2.52 11.31 -3.67
CA HIS A 125 -2.41 11.91 -2.35
C HIS A 125 -1.90 10.96 -1.25
N LEU A 126 -1.84 9.65 -1.49
CA LEU A 126 -1.25 8.70 -0.57
C LEU A 126 0.27 8.92 -0.41
N ALA A 127 0.93 9.53 -1.39
CA ALA A 127 2.34 9.90 -1.32
C ALA A 127 2.67 10.85 -0.15
N THR A 128 1.68 11.61 0.33
CA THR A 128 1.88 12.50 1.49
C THR A 128 1.89 11.78 2.83
N ASP A 129 1.57 10.48 2.88
CA ASP A 129 1.49 9.70 4.13
C ASP A 129 2.79 8.92 4.43
N GLY A 130 3.79 8.99 3.51
CA GLY A 130 5.17 8.63 3.73
C GLY A 130 5.48 7.13 3.74
N PHE A 131 4.66 6.30 3.10
CA PHE A 131 4.93 4.89 2.81
C PHE A 131 4.55 4.49 1.37
N TRP A 132 4.14 5.46 0.57
CA TRP A 132 3.74 5.34 -0.82
C TRP A 132 4.51 6.37 -1.63
N ASN A 133 5.14 5.96 -2.71
CA ASN A 133 6.01 6.78 -3.52
C ASN A 133 5.57 6.68 -4.98
N LEU A 134 5.83 7.74 -5.76
CA LEU A 134 5.52 7.78 -7.18
C LEU A 134 6.81 7.89 -7.97
N GLN A 135 7.01 6.98 -8.92
CA GLN A 135 8.06 7.07 -9.91
C GLN A 135 7.53 7.83 -11.12
N TYR A 136 8.13 8.98 -11.41
CA TYR A 136 7.73 9.81 -12.53
C TYR A 136 8.54 9.49 -13.78
N ARG A 137 7.89 9.56 -14.93
CA ARG A 137 8.56 9.62 -16.23
C ARG A 137 9.11 11.01 -16.49
N ILE A 138 8.36 12.04 -16.07
CA ILE A 138 8.72 13.45 -16.13
C ILE A 138 8.30 14.07 -14.81
N GLU A 139 9.24 14.69 -14.10
CA GLU A 139 8.96 15.35 -12.81
C GLU A 139 7.88 16.43 -12.96
N PRO A 140 6.86 16.42 -12.12
CA PRO A 140 5.78 17.39 -12.17
C PRO A 140 6.26 18.77 -11.71
N SER A 141 6.04 19.79 -12.52
CA SER A 141 6.45 21.15 -12.17
C SER A 141 5.51 21.84 -11.18
N ASN A 142 4.21 21.56 -11.16
CA ASN A 142 3.23 22.17 -10.23
C ASN A 142 1.84 21.51 -10.36
N THR A 143 1.67 20.29 -9.84
CA THR A 143 0.37 19.60 -9.94
C THR A 143 -0.20 19.34 -8.55
N SER A 144 -1.32 19.97 -8.20
CA SER A 144 -1.98 19.79 -6.91
C SER A 144 -2.96 18.61 -6.89
N SER A 145 -3.61 18.31 -8.00
CA SER A 145 -4.56 17.21 -8.16
C SER A 145 -4.61 16.79 -9.63
N PRO A 146 -3.80 15.82 -10.05
CA PRO A 146 -3.74 15.37 -11.43
C PRO A 146 -4.99 14.59 -11.82
N SER A 147 -5.38 14.69 -13.09
CA SER A 147 -6.39 13.80 -13.66
C SER A 147 -5.84 12.38 -13.83
N LYS A 148 -6.72 11.39 -13.96
CA LYS A 148 -6.33 10.00 -14.25
C LYS A 148 -5.48 9.90 -15.54
N ALA A 149 -5.84 10.62 -16.57
CA ALA A 149 -5.08 10.66 -17.84
C ALA A 149 -3.68 11.22 -17.63
N TRP A 150 -3.56 12.28 -16.83
CA TRP A 150 -2.25 12.84 -16.48
C TRP A 150 -1.38 11.83 -15.73
N LEU A 151 -1.94 11.13 -14.72
CA LEU A 151 -1.21 10.09 -13.98
C LEU A 151 -0.72 8.97 -14.90
N LYS A 152 -1.57 8.44 -15.76
CA LYS A 152 -1.21 7.38 -16.72
C LYS A 152 -0.08 7.79 -17.67
N ASN A 153 0.00 9.07 -18.01
CA ASN A 153 1.02 9.57 -18.93
C ASN A 153 2.35 9.93 -18.23
N ASN A 154 2.31 10.43 -17.00
CA ASN A 154 3.47 11.03 -16.33
C ASN A 154 4.04 10.20 -15.18
N VAL A 155 3.24 9.32 -14.57
CA VAL A 155 3.70 8.37 -13.55
C VAL A 155 4.01 7.03 -14.23
N GLU A 156 5.20 6.51 -14.02
CA GLU A 156 5.58 5.19 -14.54
C GLU A 156 4.92 4.10 -13.71
N PHE A 157 5.11 4.16 -12.40
CA PHE A 157 4.47 3.32 -11.39
C PHE A 157 4.51 4.02 -10.03
N ALA A 158 3.72 3.49 -9.10
CA ALA A 158 3.85 3.81 -7.70
C ALA A 158 4.41 2.60 -6.95
N TYR A 159 4.98 2.81 -5.75
CA TYR A 159 5.58 1.73 -4.97
C TYR A 159 5.47 2.01 -3.47
N PHE A 160 5.45 0.94 -2.68
CA PHE A 160 5.53 1.02 -1.24
C PHE A 160 6.97 1.19 -0.76
N ASP A 161 7.15 1.76 0.43
CA ASP A 161 8.41 1.62 1.15
C ASP A 161 8.78 0.15 1.28
N GLU A 162 10.08 -0.15 1.27
CA GLU A 162 10.58 -1.53 1.30
C GLU A 162 10.05 -2.32 2.51
N SER A 163 9.96 -1.68 3.68
CA SER A 163 9.44 -2.32 4.90
C SER A 163 7.97 -2.76 4.76
N LEU A 164 7.13 -1.93 4.16
CA LEU A 164 5.75 -2.29 3.89
C LEU A 164 5.66 -3.39 2.83
N TRP A 165 6.47 -3.29 1.76
CA TRP A 165 6.50 -4.32 0.72
C TRP A 165 6.90 -5.69 1.28
N ILE A 166 7.99 -5.76 2.08
CA ILE A 166 8.44 -7.00 2.73
C ILE A 166 7.34 -7.57 3.64
N LEU A 167 6.71 -6.74 4.47
CA LEU A 167 5.62 -7.17 5.35
C LEU A 167 4.47 -7.80 4.53
N LEU A 168 4.11 -7.20 3.39
CA LEU A 168 3.03 -7.68 2.54
C LEU A 168 3.36 -8.98 1.78
N GLN A 169 4.63 -9.36 1.63
CA GLN A 169 5.00 -10.67 1.05
C GLN A 169 4.66 -11.82 2.00
N ASN A 170 4.64 -11.59 3.31
CA ASN A 170 4.22 -12.59 4.28
C ASN A 170 2.69 -12.65 4.39
N LYS A 171 2.09 -13.80 4.05
CA LYS A 171 0.63 -13.97 4.03
C LYS A 171 -0.04 -13.65 5.37
N VAL A 172 0.58 -14.04 6.49
CA VAL A 172 0.00 -13.84 7.84
C VAL A 172 -0.05 -12.35 8.15
N TRP A 173 1.05 -11.65 7.95
CA TRP A 173 1.15 -10.21 8.22
C TRP A 173 0.36 -9.36 7.23
N ARG A 174 0.28 -9.79 5.97
CA ARG A 174 -0.58 -9.17 4.97
C ARG A 174 -2.05 -9.24 5.38
N THR A 175 -2.53 -10.43 5.81
CA THR A 175 -3.90 -10.58 6.30
C THR A 175 -4.14 -9.72 7.54
N LYS A 176 -3.23 -9.75 8.51
CA LYS A 176 -3.32 -8.93 9.74
C LYS A 176 -3.41 -7.43 9.42
N LEU A 177 -2.61 -6.94 8.48
CA LEU A 177 -2.65 -5.53 8.08
C LEU A 177 -3.96 -5.18 7.35
N ARG A 178 -4.43 -6.05 6.48
CA ARG A 178 -5.72 -5.92 5.80
C ARG A 178 -6.88 -5.80 6.78
N ASP A 179 -6.95 -6.71 7.73
CA ASP A 179 -8.00 -6.73 8.74
C ASP A 179 -7.93 -5.49 9.64
N TYR A 180 -6.72 -5.07 10.00
CA TYR A 180 -6.49 -3.85 10.76
C TYR A 180 -7.02 -2.60 10.03
N ILE A 181 -6.80 -2.48 8.72
CA ILE A 181 -7.32 -1.37 7.91
C ILE A 181 -8.86 -1.39 7.92
N ILE A 182 -9.46 -2.56 7.74
CA ILE A 182 -10.92 -2.70 7.73
C ILE A 182 -11.49 -2.28 9.08
N GLU A 183 -10.98 -2.84 10.16
CA GLU A 183 -11.47 -2.60 11.52
C GLU A 183 -11.37 -1.12 11.91
N HIS A 184 -10.25 -0.48 11.63
CA HIS A 184 -9.96 0.86 12.16
C HIS A 184 -10.25 2.01 11.19
N LYS A 185 -10.52 1.73 9.91
CA LYS A 185 -10.71 2.76 8.88
C LYS A 185 -12.00 2.63 8.07
N LEU A 186 -12.67 1.48 8.14
CA LEU A 186 -13.77 1.16 7.23
C LEU A 186 -15.02 0.57 7.91
N THR A 187 -15.01 0.34 9.24
CA THR A 187 -16.20 -0.09 9.97
C THR A 187 -17.10 1.08 10.33
N ASP A 188 -18.40 0.82 10.42
CA ASP A 188 -19.42 1.86 10.75
C ASP A 188 -19.22 2.47 12.14
N ASP A 189 -18.61 1.74 13.08
CA ASP A 189 -18.30 2.24 14.43
C ASP A 189 -17.27 3.37 14.43
N PHE A 190 -16.39 3.42 13.44
CA PHE A 190 -15.47 4.54 13.24
C PHE A 190 -16.21 5.84 12.89
N TRP A 191 -17.33 5.73 12.18
CA TRP A 191 -18.16 6.88 11.76
C TRP A 191 -18.95 7.51 12.91
N SER A 192 -19.27 6.73 13.96
CA SER A 192 -20.07 7.20 15.09
C SER A 192 -19.28 7.94 16.17
N GLY A 193 -17.94 8.05 16.04
CA GLY A 193 -17.07 8.71 17.03
C GLY A 193 -16.93 7.95 18.36
N LYS A 194 -17.52 6.76 18.50
CA LYS A 194 -17.51 5.98 19.74
C LYS A 194 -16.19 5.27 20.03
N ILE A 195 -15.45 4.87 19.00
CA ILE A 195 -14.19 4.09 19.19
C ILE A 195 -13.00 4.98 19.59
N ALA A 196 -13.03 6.28 19.33
CA ALA A 196 -11.94 7.17 19.71
C ALA A 196 -11.67 7.21 21.22
N ALA A 197 -12.69 6.92 22.05
CA ALA A 197 -12.58 6.91 23.51
C ALA A 197 -12.11 5.54 24.05
N GLU A 198 -12.51 4.43 23.43
CA GLU A 198 -12.18 3.08 23.93
C GLU A 198 -10.81 2.60 23.48
N GLY A 199 -10.38 2.94 22.24
CA GLY A 199 -9.04 2.59 21.73
C GLY A 199 -7.89 3.22 22.52
N LEU A 200 -8.08 4.42 23.06
CA LEU A 200 -7.11 5.05 23.95
C LEU A 200 -7.02 4.36 25.31
N GLY A 201 -8.12 3.76 25.78
CA GLY A 201 -8.18 3.01 27.05
C GLY A 201 -7.41 1.69 26.99
N ILE A 202 -7.46 0.97 25.86
CA ILE A 202 -6.78 -0.33 25.70
C ILE A 202 -5.27 -0.15 25.54
N ILE A 203 -4.83 0.88 24.81
CA ILE A 203 -3.40 1.20 24.66
C ILE A 203 -2.81 1.67 25.99
N ALA A 204 -3.55 2.45 26.78
CA ALA A 204 -3.13 2.86 28.11
C ALA A 204 -3.06 1.68 29.10
N ALA A 205 -3.98 0.73 29.02
CA ALA A 205 -3.97 -0.48 29.85
C ALA A 205 -2.82 -1.43 29.54
N MET A 206 -2.42 -1.54 28.26
CA MET A 206 -1.26 -2.35 27.84
C MET A 206 0.09 -1.72 28.25
N LEU A 207 0.16 -0.38 28.32
CA LEU A 207 1.36 0.34 28.76
C LEU A 207 1.56 0.36 30.28
N ILE A 208 0.50 0.08 31.07
CA ILE A 208 0.58 0.03 32.54
C ILE A 208 0.85 -1.41 33.03
N ALA A 209 0.64 -2.42 32.19
CA ALA A 209 0.83 -3.84 32.50
C ALA A 209 2.23 -4.40 32.08
N ALA A 210 3.09 -3.57 31.50
CA ALA A 210 4.49 -3.86 31.15
C ALA A 210 5.44 -3.05 32.02
#